data_4217144539c5ee811710b52db2583b06
#
_entry.id   4217144539c5ee811710b52db2583b06
#
_cell.length_a   1.000
_cell.length_b   1.000
_cell.length_c   1.000
_cell.angle_alpha   90.00
_cell.angle_beta   90.00
_cell.angle_gamma   90.00
#
_symmetry.space_group_name_H-M   'P 1'
#
loop_
_entity.id
_entity.type
_entity.pdbx_description
1 polymer ?
#
loop_
_entity_poly.entity_id
_entity_poly.type
_entity_poly.pdbx_seq_one_letter_code
_entity_poly.pdbx_strand_id
1 'polypeptide(L)'
;MSKELIKEKLNKFGFEKEPFLFVLSYNLSKFYIEKLSNLPSTIKFELNFKEHQKTKTVQENKLEKIPLSFKEYKKKFDILQNEIKEGNSYLLNLTAKTKIKTALSLENIYKNTQARFKLRFQNQNENFVCFSPERFVEIKKNKISTYPMKGTIDSSIINAQARILGDIKEMAEHTMVVDLLRNDLGIVGSKVRVDMFRYVEKINAGNKKLFQVSSKISANLQNNWHENIGDILTSLLPAGSITGTPKKKTIEILNKVEEYDRGFYTGIFGFFDGENLDSSVMIRFIEIDKKGELFYKSGGGITCDSNVE
;
A
#
# COMPACT_ATOMS: atom_id res chain seq x y z
N MET A 1 -14.73 16.88 8.47
CA MET A 1 -15.86 16.01 8.88
C MET A 1 -15.52 14.52 8.80
N SER A 2 -15.14 13.94 7.66
CA SER A 2 -14.83 12.49 7.58
C SER A 2 -13.62 12.07 8.43
N LYS A 3 -12.54 12.85 8.44
CA LYS A 3 -11.32 12.52 9.21
C LYS A 3 -11.59 12.45 10.73
N GLU A 4 -12.38 13.37 11.28
CA GLU A 4 -12.71 13.35 12.72
C GLU A 4 -13.60 12.15 13.07
N LEU A 5 -14.58 11.84 12.22
CA LEU A 5 -15.43 10.65 12.41
C LEU A 5 -14.64 9.34 12.36
N ILE A 6 -13.64 9.26 11.47
CA ILE A 6 -12.71 8.13 11.42
C ILE A 6 -11.95 7.99 12.74
N LYS A 7 -11.38 9.09 13.25
CA LYS A 7 -10.65 9.09 14.52
C LYS A 7 -11.53 8.62 15.68
N GLU A 8 -12.69 9.27 15.84
CA GLU A 8 -13.61 8.95 16.90
C GLU A 8 -14.00 7.46 16.91
N LYS A 9 -14.34 6.91 15.74
CA LYS A 9 -14.77 5.51 15.64
C LYS A 9 -13.64 4.53 15.93
N LEU A 10 -12.42 4.77 15.40
CA LEU A 10 -11.25 3.94 15.64
C LEU A 10 -10.80 4.00 17.11
N ASN A 11 -10.78 5.21 17.70
CA ASN A 11 -10.40 5.42 19.09
C ASN A 11 -11.40 4.73 20.03
N LYS A 12 -12.70 4.86 19.74
CA LYS A 12 -13.76 4.20 20.52
C LYS A 12 -13.57 2.68 20.53
N PHE A 13 -13.44 2.04 19.37
CA PHE A 13 -13.28 0.59 19.30
C PHE A 13 -11.94 0.13 19.91
N GLY A 14 -10.89 0.93 19.78
CA GLY A 14 -9.61 0.67 20.43
C GLY A 14 -9.71 0.78 21.96
N PHE A 15 -10.38 1.79 22.49
CA PHE A 15 -10.65 1.95 23.93
C PHE A 15 -11.45 0.77 24.48
N GLU A 16 -12.49 0.33 23.76
CA GLU A 16 -13.30 -0.83 24.11
C GLU A 16 -12.55 -2.17 23.92
N LYS A 17 -11.36 -2.15 23.33
CA LYS A 17 -10.58 -3.35 22.92
C LYS A 17 -11.37 -4.31 22.04
N GLU A 18 -12.34 -3.80 21.30
CA GLU A 18 -13.14 -4.56 20.37
C GLU A 18 -12.35 -4.91 19.10
N PRO A 19 -12.28 -6.18 18.69
CA PRO A 19 -11.68 -6.53 17.42
C PRO A 19 -12.45 -5.94 16.23
N PHE A 20 -11.76 -5.23 15.34
CA PHE A 20 -12.40 -4.58 14.19
C PHE A 20 -11.53 -4.59 12.93
N LEU A 21 -12.21 -4.52 11.78
CA LEU A 21 -11.62 -4.23 10.47
C LEU A 21 -11.78 -2.75 10.16
N PHE A 22 -10.74 -2.14 9.57
CA PHE A 22 -10.83 -0.82 8.98
C PHE A 22 -10.33 -0.81 7.55
N VAL A 23 -10.97 -0.01 6.70
CA VAL A 23 -10.60 0.26 5.31
C VAL A 23 -10.73 1.76 5.09
N LEU A 24 -9.62 2.45 4.82
CA LEU A 24 -9.57 3.91 4.71
C LEU A 24 -9.07 4.28 3.31
N SER A 25 -9.76 5.22 2.65
CA SER A 25 -9.34 5.71 1.34
C SER A 25 -8.08 6.59 1.44
N TYR A 26 -7.41 6.78 0.30
CA TYR A 26 -6.19 7.57 0.18
C TYR A 26 -6.29 8.96 0.80
N ASN A 27 -7.38 9.66 0.56
CA ASN A 27 -7.63 11.04 1.01
C ASN A 27 -8.55 11.13 2.24
N LEU A 28 -8.86 10.00 2.90
CA LEU A 28 -9.77 9.89 4.03
C LEU A 28 -11.22 10.39 3.76
N SER A 29 -11.61 10.52 2.50
CA SER A 29 -12.98 10.92 2.13
C SER A 29 -13.99 9.78 2.27
N LYS A 30 -13.52 8.53 2.13
CA LYS A 30 -14.30 7.31 2.27
C LYS A 30 -13.66 6.38 3.29
N PHE A 31 -14.47 5.70 4.07
CA PHE A 31 -13.99 4.72 5.04
C PHE A 31 -15.03 3.64 5.33
N TYR A 32 -14.55 2.52 5.82
CA TYR A 32 -15.35 1.46 6.42
C TYR A 32 -14.62 1.00 7.69
N ILE A 33 -15.32 0.99 8.81
CA ILE A 33 -14.80 0.57 10.11
C ILE A 33 -15.92 -0.21 10.78
N GLU A 34 -15.68 -1.50 11.07
CA GLU A 34 -16.72 -2.36 11.63
C GLU A 34 -16.13 -3.42 12.54
N LYS A 35 -16.85 -3.75 13.62
CA LYS A 35 -16.51 -4.87 14.51
C LYS A 35 -16.52 -6.17 13.74
N LEU A 36 -15.60 -7.09 14.07
CA LEU A 36 -15.53 -8.38 13.36
C LEU A 36 -16.81 -9.20 13.47
N SER A 37 -17.49 -9.11 14.62
CA SER A 37 -18.79 -9.77 14.84
C SER A 37 -19.89 -9.36 13.85
N ASN A 38 -19.75 -8.16 13.25
CA ASN A 38 -20.77 -7.56 12.39
C ASN A 38 -20.34 -7.52 10.90
N LEU A 39 -19.21 -8.16 10.55
CA LEU A 39 -18.75 -8.15 9.17
C LEU A 39 -19.68 -8.96 8.25
N PRO A 40 -20.18 -8.37 7.15
CA PRO A 40 -20.96 -9.09 6.18
C PRO A 40 -20.08 -10.08 5.40
N SER A 41 -20.67 -11.18 4.93
CA SER A 41 -19.96 -12.21 4.15
C SER A 41 -19.36 -11.71 2.83
N THR A 42 -19.77 -10.53 2.37
CA THR A 42 -19.26 -9.85 1.17
C THR A 42 -17.91 -9.16 1.40
N ILE A 43 -17.47 -9.05 2.66
CA ILE A 43 -16.15 -8.53 3.04
C ILE A 43 -15.32 -9.68 3.60
N LYS A 44 -14.19 -9.97 2.95
CA LYS A 44 -13.26 -11.04 3.33
C LYS A 44 -11.84 -10.48 3.33
N PHE A 45 -11.05 -10.83 4.31
CA PHE A 45 -9.66 -10.38 4.38
C PHE A 45 -8.73 -11.46 4.94
N GLU A 46 -7.48 -11.38 4.56
CA GLU A 46 -6.40 -12.22 5.08
C GLU A 46 -5.19 -11.33 5.32
N LEU A 47 -4.60 -11.43 6.51
CA LEU A 47 -3.39 -10.70 6.92
C LEU A 47 -2.31 -11.71 7.29
N ASN A 48 -1.10 -11.51 6.75
CA ASN A 48 0.07 -12.38 7.02
C ASN A 48 -0.12 -13.85 6.64
N PHE A 49 -0.73 -14.12 5.49
CA PHE A 49 -0.91 -15.48 4.98
C PHE A 49 0.44 -16.22 4.95
N LYS A 50 0.58 -17.26 5.77
CA LYS A 50 1.68 -18.22 5.67
C LYS A 50 1.38 -19.13 4.48
N GLU A 51 2.29 -19.19 3.52
CA GLU A 51 2.17 -20.02 2.33
C GLU A 51 1.95 -21.49 2.71
N HIS A 52 0.72 -21.96 2.63
CA HIS A 52 0.41 -23.36 2.71
C HIS A 52 -0.79 -23.70 1.81
N GLN A 53 -0.63 -23.58 0.49
CA GLN A 53 -1.38 -24.42 -0.44
C GLN A 53 -0.95 -24.14 -1.88
N LYS A 54 -0.62 -25.19 -2.62
CA LYS A 54 -0.47 -25.14 -4.07
C LYS A 54 -1.80 -24.68 -4.66
N THR A 55 -1.80 -23.52 -5.31
CA THR A 55 -2.94 -23.09 -6.11
C THR A 55 -3.21 -24.14 -7.19
N LYS A 56 -4.46 -24.57 -7.32
CA LYS A 56 -4.90 -25.29 -8.51
C LYS A 56 -4.58 -24.45 -9.73
N THR A 57 -4.05 -25.08 -10.77
CA THR A 57 -3.80 -24.47 -12.07
C THR A 57 -5.03 -23.68 -12.50
N VAL A 58 -4.89 -22.36 -12.52
CA VAL A 58 -5.91 -21.47 -13.05
C VAL A 58 -5.92 -21.70 -14.56
N GLN A 59 -7.08 -22.06 -15.14
CA GLN A 59 -7.25 -22.05 -16.59
C GLN A 59 -6.78 -20.69 -17.14
N GLU A 60 -6.01 -20.71 -18.23
CA GLU A 60 -5.60 -19.50 -18.91
C GLU A 60 -6.83 -18.69 -19.33
N ASN A 61 -7.13 -17.67 -18.56
CA ASN A 61 -8.21 -16.76 -18.88
C ASN A 61 -7.64 -15.58 -19.67
N LYS A 62 -8.27 -15.30 -20.80
CA LYS A 62 -7.89 -14.17 -21.65
C LYS A 62 -8.07 -12.86 -20.87
N LEU A 63 -7.00 -12.09 -20.72
CA LEU A 63 -6.98 -10.78 -20.09
C LEU A 63 -6.67 -9.72 -21.17
N GLU A 64 -7.66 -8.89 -21.49
CA GLU A 64 -7.46 -7.71 -22.34
C GLU A 64 -7.16 -6.50 -21.46
N LYS A 65 -6.15 -5.72 -21.83
CA LYS A 65 -5.71 -4.50 -21.11
C LYS A 65 -5.83 -3.30 -22.06
N ILE A 66 -6.41 -2.23 -21.57
CA ILE A 66 -6.54 -0.95 -22.28
C ILE A 66 -5.87 0.11 -21.40
N PRO A 67 -4.53 0.21 -21.43
CA PRO A 67 -3.78 1.18 -20.63
C PRO A 67 -3.92 2.59 -21.19
N LEU A 68 -3.43 3.58 -20.43
CA LEU A 68 -3.19 4.93 -20.96
C LEU A 68 -2.25 4.83 -22.16
N SER A 69 -2.47 5.71 -23.16
CA SER A 69 -1.54 5.82 -24.27
C SER A 69 -0.17 6.31 -23.79
N PHE A 70 0.88 5.92 -24.50
CA PHE A 70 2.25 6.40 -24.18
C PHE A 70 2.30 7.95 -24.18
N LYS A 71 1.62 8.59 -25.11
CA LYS A 71 1.56 10.06 -25.21
C LYS A 71 0.96 10.71 -23.95
N GLU A 72 -0.14 10.16 -23.44
CA GLU A 72 -0.79 10.65 -22.22
C GLU A 72 0.08 10.39 -20.98
N TYR A 73 0.67 9.21 -20.88
CA TYR A 73 1.57 8.88 -19.77
C TYR A 73 2.81 9.77 -19.79
N LYS A 74 3.43 9.95 -20.97
CA LYS A 74 4.60 10.82 -21.14
C LYS A 74 4.31 12.27 -20.75
N LYS A 75 3.17 12.81 -21.13
CA LYS A 75 2.76 14.17 -20.71
C LYS A 75 2.74 14.31 -19.20
N LYS A 76 2.16 13.34 -18.48
CA LYS A 76 2.13 13.33 -17.01
C LYS A 76 3.53 13.19 -16.42
N PHE A 77 4.34 12.29 -16.98
CA PHE A 77 5.72 12.07 -16.58
C PHE A 77 6.58 13.35 -16.74
N ASP A 78 6.49 14.03 -17.89
CA ASP A 78 7.24 15.25 -18.17
C ASP A 78 6.89 16.37 -17.17
N ILE A 79 5.61 16.52 -16.79
CA ILE A 79 5.19 17.47 -15.75
C ILE A 79 5.88 17.14 -14.42
N LEU A 80 5.87 15.87 -14.01
CA LEU A 80 6.49 15.44 -12.75
C LEU A 80 8.02 15.63 -12.77
N GLN A 81 8.67 15.34 -13.90
CA GLN A 81 10.10 15.60 -14.05
C GLN A 81 10.46 17.08 -13.92
N ASN A 82 9.61 17.98 -14.43
CA ASN A 82 9.80 19.41 -14.24
C ASN A 82 9.66 19.82 -12.77
N GLU A 83 8.63 19.31 -12.07
CA GLU A 83 8.46 19.58 -10.63
C GLU A 83 9.66 19.08 -9.80
N ILE A 84 10.26 17.94 -10.19
CA ILE A 84 11.49 17.43 -9.56
C ILE A 84 12.67 18.35 -9.85
N LYS A 85 12.87 18.78 -11.11
CA LYS A 85 13.95 19.69 -11.51
C LYS A 85 13.88 21.05 -10.82
N GLU A 86 12.66 21.53 -10.58
CA GLU A 86 12.41 22.76 -9.82
C GLU A 86 12.60 22.60 -8.30
N GLY A 87 12.89 21.38 -7.82
CA GLY A 87 13.09 21.09 -6.40
C GLY A 87 11.80 21.00 -5.58
N ASN A 88 10.63 20.94 -6.24
CA ASN A 88 9.34 20.85 -5.58
C ASN A 88 9.08 19.45 -4.99
N SER A 89 9.74 18.40 -5.50
CA SER A 89 9.69 17.05 -4.96
C SER A 89 10.96 16.27 -5.34
N TYR A 90 11.27 15.22 -4.59
CA TYR A 90 12.40 14.31 -4.87
C TYR A 90 11.95 12.96 -5.38
N LEU A 91 10.77 12.54 -4.96
CA LEU A 91 10.15 11.27 -5.32
C LEU A 91 8.63 11.49 -5.35
N LEU A 92 7.98 11.10 -6.46
CA LEU A 92 6.53 11.09 -6.59
C LEU A 92 6.08 9.71 -7.07
N ASN A 93 4.99 9.20 -6.51
CA ASN A 93 4.39 7.95 -6.96
C ASN A 93 3.21 8.25 -7.90
N LEU A 94 3.48 8.29 -9.21
CA LEU A 94 2.45 8.47 -10.24
C LEU A 94 1.60 7.22 -10.37
N THR A 95 0.28 7.39 -10.38
CA THR A 95 -0.64 6.28 -10.55
C THR A 95 -1.46 6.37 -11.83
N ALA A 96 -1.92 5.22 -12.30
CA ALA A 96 -2.74 5.11 -13.50
C ALA A 96 -3.87 4.09 -13.32
N LYS A 97 -4.96 4.34 -14.02
CA LYS A 97 -6.13 3.47 -14.07
C LYS A 97 -6.18 2.81 -15.45
N THR A 98 -6.04 1.48 -15.48
CA THR A 98 -6.07 0.67 -16.70
C THR A 98 -7.39 -0.09 -16.76
N LYS A 99 -8.19 0.13 -17.81
CA LYS A 99 -9.39 -0.69 -18.05
C LYS A 99 -8.97 -2.10 -18.42
N ILE A 100 -9.61 -3.10 -17.83
CA ILE A 100 -9.35 -4.51 -18.12
C ILE A 100 -10.65 -5.23 -18.45
N LYS A 101 -10.54 -6.28 -19.29
CA LYS A 101 -11.66 -7.19 -19.59
C LYS A 101 -11.20 -8.63 -19.30
N THR A 102 -11.98 -9.33 -18.52
CA THR A 102 -11.77 -10.74 -18.18
C THR A 102 -13.10 -11.41 -17.87
N ALA A 103 -13.18 -12.71 -18.09
CA ALA A 103 -14.35 -13.51 -17.71
C ALA A 103 -14.38 -13.84 -16.20
N LEU A 104 -13.30 -13.54 -15.47
CA LEU A 104 -13.21 -13.84 -14.04
C LEU A 104 -13.96 -12.80 -13.20
N SER A 105 -14.81 -13.24 -12.29
CA SER A 105 -15.38 -12.40 -11.25
C SER A 105 -14.32 -12.01 -10.21
N LEU A 106 -14.52 -10.87 -9.51
CA LEU A 106 -13.63 -10.48 -8.41
C LEU A 106 -13.56 -11.55 -7.30
N GLU A 107 -14.63 -12.29 -7.08
CA GLU A 107 -14.65 -13.41 -6.13
C GLU A 107 -13.70 -14.55 -6.58
N ASN A 108 -13.71 -14.90 -7.86
CA ASN A 108 -12.81 -15.92 -8.40
C ASN A 108 -11.36 -15.44 -8.38
N ILE A 109 -11.10 -14.16 -8.69
CA ILE A 109 -9.77 -13.57 -8.59
C ILE A 109 -9.29 -13.62 -7.13
N TYR A 110 -10.14 -13.25 -6.16
CA TYR A 110 -9.80 -13.30 -4.75
C TYR A 110 -9.45 -14.72 -4.29
N LYS A 111 -10.26 -15.73 -4.63
CA LYS A 111 -10.04 -17.12 -4.21
C LYS A 111 -8.76 -17.73 -4.78
N ASN A 112 -8.41 -17.37 -6.01
CA ASN A 112 -7.28 -17.97 -6.72
C ASN A 112 -5.97 -17.18 -6.61
N THR A 113 -5.96 -16.02 -5.96
CA THR A 113 -4.76 -15.21 -5.79
C THR A 113 -4.19 -15.35 -4.38
N GLN A 114 -2.88 -15.58 -4.29
CA GLN A 114 -2.14 -15.56 -3.03
C GLN A 114 -1.44 -14.21 -2.86
N ALA A 115 -1.53 -13.64 -1.67
CA ALA A 115 -0.80 -12.44 -1.29
C ALA A 115 -0.67 -12.39 0.23
N ARG A 116 0.32 -11.63 0.73
CA ARG A 116 0.54 -11.43 2.17
C ARG A 116 -0.67 -10.77 2.83
N PHE A 117 -1.27 -9.81 2.14
CA PHE A 117 -2.45 -9.08 2.58
C PHE A 117 -3.50 -9.11 1.47
N LYS A 118 -4.66 -9.67 1.75
CA LYS A 118 -5.76 -9.78 0.80
C LYS A 118 -7.02 -9.14 1.37
N LEU A 119 -7.72 -8.42 0.53
CA LEU A 119 -9.03 -7.87 0.84
C LEU A 119 -9.97 -8.07 -0.35
N ARG A 120 -11.13 -8.66 -0.09
CA ARG A 120 -12.32 -8.63 -0.95
C ARG A 120 -13.32 -7.72 -0.27
N PHE A 121 -13.66 -6.63 -0.92
CA PHE A 121 -14.57 -5.64 -0.37
C PHE A 121 -15.75 -5.41 -1.32
N GLN A 122 -16.96 -5.59 -0.82
CA GLN A 122 -18.17 -5.29 -1.56
C GLN A 122 -19.24 -4.77 -0.60
N ASN A 123 -19.71 -3.56 -0.88
CA ASN A 123 -20.88 -2.97 -0.27
C ASN A 123 -21.77 -2.33 -1.37
N GLN A 124 -22.73 -1.50 -0.99
CA GLN A 124 -23.64 -0.84 -1.95
C GLN A 124 -22.92 0.09 -2.94
N ASN A 125 -21.79 0.69 -2.57
CA ASN A 125 -21.14 1.75 -3.33
C ASN A 125 -19.80 1.33 -3.93
N GLU A 126 -19.15 0.32 -3.36
CA GLU A 126 -17.77 -0.05 -3.67
C GLU A 126 -17.64 -1.55 -3.88
N ASN A 127 -16.88 -1.95 -4.88
CA ASN A 127 -16.66 -3.35 -5.22
C ASN A 127 -15.24 -3.54 -5.74
N PHE A 128 -14.35 -4.09 -4.91
CA PHE A 128 -12.93 -4.25 -5.28
C PHE A 128 -12.26 -5.43 -4.60
N VAL A 129 -11.07 -5.77 -5.11
CA VAL A 129 -10.11 -6.69 -4.49
C VAL A 129 -8.73 -6.05 -4.43
N CYS A 130 -7.97 -6.41 -3.39
CA CYS A 130 -6.61 -5.95 -3.18
C CYS A 130 -5.71 -7.13 -2.78
N PHE A 131 -4.47 -7.15 -3.31
CA PHE A 131 -3.49 -8.22 -3.08
C PHE A 131 -2.12 -7.63 -2.77
N SER A 132 -2.01 -6.98 -1.63
CA SER A 132 -0.82 -6.21 -1.30
C SER A 132 0.31 -7.07 -0.71
N PRO A 133 1.55 -6.85 -1.10
CA PRO A 133 2.73 -7.36 -0.39
C PRO A 133 3.16 -6.43 0.74
N GLU A 134 2.70 -5.16 0.74
CA GLU A 134 3.27 -4.07 1.52
C GLU A 134 2.49 -3.83 2.81
N ARG A 135 3.18 -4.02 3.95
CA ARG A 135 2.64 -3.63 5.26
C ARG A 135 2.70 -2.11 5.40
N PHE A 136 1.61 -1.52 5.86
CA PHE A 136 1.61 -0.11 6.24
C PHE A 136 2.26 0.08 7.60
N VAL A 137 1.61 -0.36 8.66
CA VAL A 137 2.17 -0.42 10.02
C VAL A 137 1.69 -1.65 10.77
N GLU A 138 2.53 -2.13 11.67
CA GLU A 138 2.22 -3.14 12.67
C GLU A 138 2.44 -2.54 14.05
N ILE A 139 1.50 -2.74 14.98
CA ILE A 139 1.66 -2.34 16.37
C ILE A 139 1.56 -3.58 17.25
N LYS A 140 2.63 -3.85 18.01
CA LYS A 140 2.71 -4.93 18.97
C LYS A 140 3.40 -4.42 20.24
N LYS A 141 2.84 -4.69 21.40
CA LYS A 141 3.44 -4.32 22.70
C LYS A 141 3.91 -2.87 22.70
N ASN A 142 3.12 -1.87 22.52
CA ASN A 142 3.51 -0.46 22.51
C ASN A 142 4.63 -0.08 21.50
N LYS A 143 4.87 -0.89 20.49
CA LYS A 143 5.85 -0.63 19.44
C LYS A 143 5.17 -0.62 18.09
N ILE A 144 5.23 0.51 17.40
CA ILE A 144 4.83 0.65 16.01
C ILE A 144 6.02 0.36 15.11
N SER A 145 5.81 -0.41 14.04
CA SER A 145 6.84 -0.76 13.06
C SER A 145 6.32 -0.62 11.65
N THR A 146 7.19 -0.21 10.72
CA THR A 146 6.94 -0.20 9.27
C THR A 146 8.09 -0.87 8.53
N TYR A 147 7.81 -1.36 7.32
CA TYR A 147 8.72 -2.25 6.59
C TYR A 147 8.84 -1.79 5.13
N PRO A 148 9.56 -0.67 4.86
CA PRO A 148 9.77 -0.22 3.49
C PRO A 148 10.46 -1.27 2.64
N MET A 149 9.96 -1.44 1.42
CA MET A 149 10.47 -2.40 0.45
C MET A 149 10.83 -1.66 -0.84
N LYS A 150 12.08 -1.80 -1.30
CA LYS A 150 12.57 -1.26 -2.57
C LYS A 150 13.61 -2.19 -3.15
N GLY A 151 13.58 -2.36 -4.47
CA GLY A 151 14.48 -3.27 -5.16
C GLY A 151 14.02 -4.72 -5.12
N THR A 152 13.87 -5.30 -6.30
CA THR A 152 13.48 -6.71 -6.49
C THR A 152 14.30 -7.29 -7.63
N ILE A 153 14.83 -8.50 -7.44
CA ILE A 153 15.62 -9.20 -8.45
C ILE A 153 15.21 -10.67 -8.49
N ASP A 154 15.28 -11.29 -9.69
CA ASP A 154 15.05 -12.73 -9.82
C ASP A 154 16.14 -13.51 -9.06
N SER A 155 15.74 -14.41 -8.16
CA SER A 155 16.67 -15.15 -7.30
C SER A 155 17.50 -16.20 -8.08
N SER A 156 17.17 -16.48 -9.33
CA SER A 156 17.94 -17.36 -10.21
C SER A 156 19.17 -16.69 -10.84
N ILE A 157 19.25 -15.37 -10.79
CA ILE A 157 20.40 -14.62 -11.31
C ILE A 157 21.62 -14.88 -10.44
N ILE A 158 22.76 -15.10 -11.09
CA ILE A 158 24.03 -15.33 -10.39
C ILE A 158 24.36 -14.10 -9.54
N ASN A 159 24.68 -14.33 -8.27
CA ASN A 159 25.00 -13.28 -7.28
C ASN A 159 23.87 -12.24 -7.11
N ALA A 160 22.59 -12.64 -7.30
CA ALA A 160 21.43 -11.74 -7.23
C ALA A 160 21.40 -10.88 -5.96
N GLN A 161 21.70 -11.45 -4.79
CA GLN A 161 21.71 -10.69 -3.53
C GLN A 161 22.81 -9.60 -3.53
N ALA A 162 24.01 -9.93 -3.96
CA ALA A 162 25.10 -8.96 -4.03
C ALA A 162 24.79 -7.85 -5.05
N ARG A 163 24.19 -8.21 -6.19
CA ARG A 163 23.79 -7.24 -7.24
C ARG A 163 22.76 -6.25 -6.72
N ILE A 164 21.68 -6.72 -6.12
CA ILE A 164 20.61 -5.82 -5.63
C ILE A 164 21.06 -4.97 -4.44
N LEU A 165 21.96 -5.48 -3.59
CA LEU A 165 22.52 -4.71 -2.49
C LEU A 165 23.57 -3.69 -2.95
N GLY A 166 24.29 -3.99 -4.04
CA GLY A 166 25.30 -3.12 -4.64
C GLY A 166 24.74 -2.07 -5.60
N ASP A 167 23.46 -2.12 -5.95
CA ASP A 167 22.84 -1.14 -6.85
C ASP A 167 22.71 0.22 -6.15
N ILE A 168 23.44 1.22 -6.67
CA ILE A 168 23.52 2.57 -6.08
C ILE A 168 22.19 3.30 -6.20
N LYS A 169 21.48 3.16 -7.33
CA LYS A 169 20.19 3.80 -7.55
C LYS A 169 19.13 3.25 -6.57
N GLU A 170 19.02 1.93 -6.50
CA GLU A 170 18.10 1.26 -5.57
C GLU A 170 18.45 1.61 -4.10
N MET A 171 19.75 1.76 -3.78
CA MET A 171 20.18 2.17 -2.44
C MET A 171 19.75 3.59 -2.13
N ALA A 172 19.91 4.53 -3.06
CA ALA A 172 19.49 5.93 -2.88
C ALA A 172 17.98 6.05 -2.70
N GLU A 173 17.19 5.40 -3.57
CA GLU A 173 15.73 5.39 -3.45
C GLU A 173 15.25 4.75 -2.14
N HIS A 174 15.89 3.64 -1.73
CA HIS A 174 15.55 2.96 -0.48
C HIS A 174 15.84 3.85 0.74
N THR A 175 16.98 4.54 0.74
CA THR A 175 17.37 5.45 1.82
C THR A 175 16.39 6.62 1.96
N MET A 176 15.96 7.22 0.84
CA MET A 176 14.94 8.28 0.86
C MET A 176 13.62 7.80 1.47
N VAL A 177 13.16 6.59 1.11
CA VAL A 177 11.92 6.04 1.66
C VAL A 177 12.07 5.69 3.15
N VAL A 178 13.22 5.16 3.56
CA VAL A 178 13.50 4.89 4.98
C VAL A 178 13.47 6.17 5.80
N ASP A 179 14.07 7.25 5.31
CA ASP A 179 14.08 8.54 6.02
C ASP A 179 12.67 9.15 6.10
N LEU A 180 11.91 9.10 4.99
CA LEU A 180 10.51 9.53 4.98
C LEU A 180 9.68 8.79 6.04
N LEU A 181 9.78 7.46 6.12
CA LEU A 181 9.02 6.67 7.08
C LEU A 181 9.53 6.80 8.51
N ARG A 182 10.81 7.10 8.73
CA ARG A 182 11.31 7.53 10.05
C ARG A 182 10.63 8.81 10.52
N ASN A 183 10.53 9.80 9.63
CA ASN A 183 9.84 11.05 9.92
C ASN A 183 8.35 10.80 10.21
N ASP A 184 7.67 9.96 9.41
CA ASP A 184 6.28 9.58 9.65
C ASP A 184 6.11 8.94 11.05
N LEU A 185 6.92 7.95 11.43
CA LEU A 185 6.84 7.35 12.75
C LEU A 185 7.17 8.32 13.88
N GLY A 186 8.01 9.34 13.62
CA GLY A 186 8.32 10.41 14.57
C GLY A 186 7.14 11.31 14.92
N ILE A 187 6.10 11.34 14.07
CA ILE A 187 4.87 12.11 14.33
C ILE A 187 4.05 11.45 15.46
N VAL A 188 4.04 10.12 15.50
CA VAL A 188 3.14 9.35 16.39
C VAL A 188 3.85 8.63 17.53
N GLY A 189 5.17 8.51 17.46
CA GLY A 189 5.95 7.76 18.44
C GLY A 189 7.25 8.44 18.84
N SER A 190 7.94 7.85 19.78
CA SER A 190 9.24 8.30 20.29
C SER A 190 10.33 7.25 20.05
N LYS A 191 11.60 7.64 20.21
CA LYS A 191 12.77 6.75 20.06
C LYS A 191 12.74 5.99 18.73
N VAL A 192 12.51 6.70 17.64
CA VAL A 192 12.49 6.13 16.28
C VAL A 192 13.85 5.53 15.95
N ARG A 193 13.87 4.29 15.44
CA ARG A 193 15.08 3.56 15.07
C ARG A 193 14.89 2.78 13.78
N VAL A 194 15.98 2.62 13.05
CA VAL A 194 16.09 1.61 11.99
C VAL A 194 16.62 0.34 12.65
N ASP A 195 15.72 -0.60 12.93
CA ASP A 195 16.09 -1.86 13.58
C ASP A 195 16.92 -2.77 12.66
N MET A 196 16.58 -2.75 11.35
CA MET A 196 17.29 -3.48 10.27
C MET A 196 17.30 -2.62 9.03
N PHE A 197 18.46 -2.46 8.39
CA PHE A 197 18.64 -1.68 7.18
C PHE A 197 19.04 -2.57 6.01
N ARG A 198 18.27 -2.53 4.90
CA ARG A 198 18.53 -3.24 3.64
C ARG A 198 18.83 -4.73 3.81
N TYR A 199 17.98 -5.46 4.51
CA TYR A 199 18.04 -6.92 4.53
C TYR A 199 17.30 -7.53 3.34
N VAL A 200 17.72 -8.72 2.91
CA VAL A 200 17.15 -9.39 1.75
C VAL A 200 16.16 -10.46 2.20
N GLU A 201 14.93 -10.36 1.72
CA GLU A 201 13.90 -11.40 1.88
C GLU A 201 13.71 -12.17 0.58
N LYS A 202 13.50 -13.47 0.67
CA LYS A 202 13.12 -14.31 -0.46
C LYS A 202 11.58 -14.41 -0.50
N ILE A 203 11.01 -13.99 -1.62
CA ILE A 203 9.56 -14.01 -1.82
C ILE A 203 9.19 -14.89 -3.01
N ASN A 204 8.02 -15.51 -2.95
CA ASN A 204 7.46 -16.28 -4.07
C ASN A 204 6.56 -15.36 -4.92
N ALA A 205 6.75 -15.39 -6.22
CA ALA A 205 6.00 -14.61 -7.20
C ALA A 205 5.49 -15.53 -8.31
N GLY A 206 4.43 -16.28 -8.02
CA GLY A 206 3.92 -17.33 -8.90
C GLY A 206 4.94 -18.45 -9.08
N ASN A 207 5.40 -18.68 -10.30
CA ASN A 207 6.39 -19.72 -10.63
C ASN A 207 7.84 -19.27 -10.40
N LYS A 208 8.06 -18.00 -9.99
CA LYS A 208 9.40 -17.44 -9.76
C LYS A 208 9.66 -17.18 -8.30
N LYS A 209 10.92 -17.22 -7.91
CA LYS A 209 11.41 -16.78 -6.61
C LYS A 209 12.19 -15.48 -6.80
N LEU A 210 11.89 -14.48 -5.99
CA LEU A 210 12.51 -13.17 -6.06
C LEU A 210 13.23 -12.87 -4.75
N PHE A 211 14.32 -12.10 -4.81
CA PHE A 211 14.87 -11.41 -3.67
C PHE A 211 14.34 -9.98 -3.64
N GLN A 212 13.93 -9.53 -2.47
CA GLN A 212 13.45 -8.19 -2.21
C GLN A 212 14.25 -7.57 -1.08
N VAL A 213 14.63 -6.31 -1.24
CA VAL A 213 15.31 -5.55 -0.19
C VAL A 213 14.27 -4.84 0.67
N SER A 214 14.36 -5.07 1.97
CA SER A 214 13.47 -4.48 2.98
C SER A 214 14.30 -3.81 4.09
N SER A 215 13.69 -2.88 4.80
CA SER A 215 14.20 -2.36 6.08
C SER A 215 13.10 -2.46 7.14
N LYS A 216 13.48 -2.45 8.41
CA LYS A 216 12.55 -2.36 9.53
C LYS A 216 12.81 -1.09 10.31
N ILE A 217 11.79 -0.27 10.45
CA ILE A 217 11.82 0.97 11.24
C ILE A 217 10.79 0.83 12.35
N SER A 218 11.11 1.29 13.54
CA SER A 218 10.21 1.21 14.68
C SER A 218 10.27 2.45 15.54
N ALA A 219 9.18 2.69 16.29
CA ALA A 219 9.08 3.71 17.33
C ALA A 219 8.28 3.17 18.51
N ASN A 220 8.49 3.75 19.69
CA ASN A 220 7.73 3.44 20.87
C ASN A 220 6.47 4.32 20.92
N LEU A 221 5.33 3.71 21.19
CA LEU A 221 4.06 4.36 21.48
C LEU A 221 3.85 4.47 22.99
N GLN A 222 2.89 5.30 23.40
CA GLN A 222 2.40 5.34 24.78
C GLN A 222 1.64 4.05 25.13
N ASN A 223 1.51 3.74 26.40
CA ASN A 223 0.85 2.50 26.85
C ASN A 223 -0.63 2.43 26.49
N ASN A 224 -1.30 3.57 26.34
CA ASN A 224 -2.70 3.70 25.94
C ASN A 224 -2.88 3.94 24.43
N TRP A 225 -1.93 3.55 23.59
CA TRP A 225 -1.99 3.76 22.13
C TRP A 225 -3.28 3.23 21.49
N HIS A 226 -3.86 2.18 22.05
CA HIS A 226 -5.11 1.59 21.56
C HIS A 226 -6.30 2.56 21.65
N GLU A 227 -6.28 3.51 22.59
CA GLU A 227 -7.27 4.59 22.70
C GLU A 227 -7.09 5.68 21.64
N ASN A 228 -5.95 5.66 20.92
CA ASN A 228 -5.53 6.68 19.97
C ASN A 228 -5.25 6.11 18.57
N ILE A 229 -5.81 4.94 18.23
CA ILE A 229 -5.60 4.29 16.92
C ILE A 229 -5.96 5.23 15.76
N GLY A 230 -7.07 5.94 15.89
CA GLY A 230 -7.54 6.89 14.90
C GLY A 230 -6.58 8.05 14.68
N ASP A 231 -6.06 8.63 15.76
CA ASP A 231 -5.07 9.71 15.69
C ASP A 231 -3.76 9.23 15.07
N ILE A 232 -3.28 8.05 15.46
CA ILE A 232 -2.07 7.42 14.91
C ILE A 232 -2.23 7.21 13.40
N LEU A 233 -3.25 6.48 12.97
CA LEU A 233 -3.42 6.13 11.57
C LEU A 233 -3.67 7.35 10.67
N THR A 234 -4.52 8.28 11.10
CA THR A 234 -4.84 9.47 10.29
C THR A 234 -3.70 10.49 10.22
N SER A 235 -2.77 10.49 11.18
CA SER A 235 -1.57 11.34 11.15
C SER A 235 -0.50 10.80 10.19
N LEU A 236 -0.47 9.48 9.97
CA LEU A 236 0.45 8.83 9.03
C LEU A 236 -0.03 8.87 7.57
N LEU A 237 -1.34 9.10 7.35
CA LEU A 237 -1.94 9.08 6.00
C LEU A 237 -1.86 10.45 5.30
N PRO A 238 -1.77 10.44 3.97
CA PRO A 238 -1.56 9.25 3.11
C PRO A 238 -0.18 8.63 3.33
N ALA A 239 -0.08 7.31 3.08
CA ALA A 239 1.16 6.58 3.31
C ALA A 239 2.32 7.14 2.47
N GLY A 240 3.48 7.35 3.09
CA GLY A 240 4.63 7.97 2.44
C GLY A 240 5.17 7.16 1.26
N SER A 241 5.17 5.82 1.38
CA SER A 241 5.69 4.91 0.36
C SER A 241 4.98 4.99 -1.00
N ILE A 242 3.69 5.39 -1.00
CA ILE A 242 2.85 5.50 -2.21
C ILE A 242 2.51 6.95 -2.57
N THR A 243 3.11 7.89 -1.90
CA THR A 243 2.92 9.33 -2.15
C THR A 243 4.21 9.93 -2.69
N GLY A 244 5.21 10.08 -1.84
CA GLY A 244 6.51 10.68 -2.14
C GLY A 244 6.92 11.72 -1.11
N THR A 245 7.96 12.49 -1.43
CA THR A 245 8.58 13.44 -0.50
C THR A 245 9.01 14.74 -1.19
N PRO A 246 8.78 15.93 -0.59
CA PRO A 246 8.03 16.22 0.65
C PRO A 246 6.53 15.93 0.51
N LYS A 247 5.94 15.24 1.50
CA LYS A 247 4.58 14.65 1.40
C LYS A 247 3.51 15.68 0.97
N LYS A 248 3.43 16.84 1.62
CA LYS A 248 2.40 17.85 1.33
C LYS A 248 2.46 18.36 -0.11
N LYS A 249 3.63 18.77 -0.56
CA LYS A 249 3.82 19.30 -1.91
C LYS A 249 3.58 18.24 -2.98
N THR A 250 4.04 17.02 -2.71
CA THR A 250 3.83 15.87 -3.60
C THR A 250 2.35 15.57 -3.80
N ILE A 251 1.52 15.60 -2.75
CA ILE A 251 0.07 15.41 -2.86
C ILE A 251 -0.57 16.48 -3.74
N GLU A 252 -0.17 17.75 -3.58
CA GLU A 252 -0.68 18.87 -4.40
C GLU A 252 -0.37 18.66 -5.89
N ILE A 253 0.85 18.21 -6.21
CA ILE A 253 1.28 17.93 -7.58
C ILE A 253 0.50 16.74 -8.15
N LEU A 254 0.45 15.62 -7.44
CA LEU A 254 -0.24 14.40 -7.89
C LEU A 254 -1.72 14.64 -8.15
N ASN A 255 -2.42 15.38 -7.29
CA ASN A 255 -3.83 15.72 -7.47
C ASN A 255 -4.09 16.53 -8.76
N LYS A 256 -3.12 17.32 -9.22
CA LYS A 256 -3.23 18.06 -10.48
C LYS A 256 -2.95 17.19 -11.71
N VAL A 257 -2.04 16.20 -11.57
CA VAL A 257 -1.52 15.43 -12.70
C VAL A 257 -2.32 14.14 -12.96
N GLU A 258 -2.81 13.48 -11.91
CA GLU A 258 -3.50 12.19 -12.06
C GLU A 258 -4.87 12.29 -12.72
N GLU A 259 -5.61 13.38 -12.52
CA GLU A 259 -6.92 13.64 -13.13
C GLU A 259 -8.01 12.60 -12.80
N TYR A 260 -7.83 11.81 -11.72
CA TYR A 260 -8.83 10.88 -11.20
C TYR A 260 -8.69 10.71 -9.68
N ASP A 261 -9.77 10.30 -9.03
CA ASP A 261 -9.75 9.96 -7.59
C ASP A 261 -9.20 8.55 -7.39
N ARG A 262 -8.12 8.43 -6.62
CA ARG A 262 -7.57 7.14 -6.21
C ARG A 262 -8.59 6.30 -5.43
N GLY A 263 -9.48 6.94 -4.66
CA GLY A 263 -10.46 6.28 -3.83
C GLY A 263 -9.80 5.40 -2.77
N PHE A 264 -10.15 4.12 -2.71
CA PHE A 264 -9.51 3.16 -1.83
C PHE A 264 -8.15 2.66 -2.31
N TYR A 265 -7.84 2.75 -3.59
CA TYR A 265 -6.51 2.45 -4.09
C TYR A 265 -5.47 3.37 -3.45
N THR A 266 -4.35 2.81 -2.99
CA THR A 266 -3.31 3.49 -2.20
C THR A 266 -3.78 4.03 -0.83
N GLY A 267 -5.01 3.72 -0.42
CA GLY A 267 -5.42 3.82 0.97
C GLY A 267 -4.89 2.64 1.78
N ILE A 268 -5.45 2.42 2.95
CA ILE A 268 -5.03 1.33 3.84
C ILE A 268 -6.22 0.46 4.28
N PHE A 269 -5.95 -0.81 4.54
CA PHE A 269 -6.84 -1.64 5.34
C PHE A 269 -6.06 -2.35 6.43
N GLY A 270 -6.73 -2.69 7.50
CA GLY A 270 -6.07 -3.37 8.60
C GLY A 270 -7.07 -3.87 9.63
N PHE A 271 -6.52 -4.52 10.61
CA PHE A 271 -7.24 -5.24 11.63
C PHE A 271 -6.61 -4.97 12.99
N PHE A 272 -7.45 -4.75 13.98
CA PHE A 272 -7.11 -4.71 15.39
C PHE A 272 -7.75 -5.91 16.08
N ASP A 273 -6.98 -6.70 16.81
CA ASP A 273 -7.44 -7.94 17.47
C ASP A 273 -7.83 -7.76 18.93
N GLY A 274 -7.82 -6.53 19.43
CA GLY A 274 -8.01 -6.17 20.84
C GLY A 274 -6.69 -5.87 21.58
N GLU A 275 -5.55 -6.31 21.04
CA GLU A 275 -4.21 -6.11 21.61
C GLU A 275 -3.18 -5.61 20.60
N ASN A 276 -3.25 -6.07 19.36
CA ASN A 276 -2.29 -5.77 18.29
C ASN A 276 -3.02 -5.20 17.08
N LEU A 277 -2.29 -4.43 16.29
CA LEU A 277 -2.78 -3.90 15.02
C LEU A 277 -1.84 -4.31 13.88
N ASP A 278 -2.40 -4.77 12.77
CA ASP A 278 -1.67 -4.98 11.53
C ASP A 278 -2.42 -4.37 10.35
N SER A 279 -1.70 -3.76 9.42
CA SER A 279 -2.31 -3.05 8.30
C SER A 279 -1.45 -3.07 7.05
N SER A 280 -2.10 -2.86 5.92
CA SER A 280 -1.49 -2.90 4.59
C SER A 280 -1.90 -1.70 3.76
N VAL A 281 -1.00 -1.23 2.91
CA VAL A 281 -1.31 -0.28 1.83
C VAL A 281 -2.07 -1.02 0.73
N MET A 282 -3.16 -0.46 0.23
CA MET A 282 -3.97 -1.10 -0.82
C MET A 282 -3.37 -0.87 -2.21
N ILE A 283 -2.49 -1.76 -2.63
CA ILE A 283 -1.92 -1.83 -3.97
C ILE A 283 -2.23 -3.18 -4.62
N ARG A 284 -1.91 -3.37 -5.92
CA ARG A 284 -2.38 -4.51 -6.73
C ARG A 284 -3.89 -4.64 -6.66
N PHE A 285 -4.53 -3.61 -7.11
CA PHE A 285 -5.93 -3.29 -6.84
C PHE A 285 -6.77 -3.40 -8.10
N ILE A 286 -7.90 -4.11 -8.02
CA ILE A 286 -8.89 -4.21 -9.09
C ILE A 286 -10.24 -3.77 -8.54
N GLU A 287 -10.89 -2.86 -9.22
CA GLU A 287 -12.23 -2.38 -8.87
C GLU A 287 -13.22 -2.53 -10.02
N ILE A 288 -14.49 -2.65 -9.66
CA ILE A 288 -15.62 -2.46 -10.57
C ILE A 288 -16.19 -1.07 -10.28
N ASP A 289 -16.27 -0.23 -11.29
CA ASP A 289 -16.86 1.10 -11.16
C ASP A 289 -18.40 1.06 -11.19
N LYS A 290 -19.03 2.23 -11.02
CA LYS A 290 -20.50 2.36 -11.03
C LYS A 290 -21.17 1.96 -12.36
N LYS A 291 -20.39 1.87 -13.46
CA LYS A 291 -20.87 1.43 -14.77
C LYS A 291 -20.68 -0.08 -14.99
N GLY A 292 -20.14 -0.79 -14.00
CA GLY A 292 -19.81 -2.21 -14.11
C GLY A 292 -18.51 -2.51 -14.86
N GLU A 293 -17.67 -1.50 -15.11
CA GLU A 293 -16.40 -1.66 -15.80
C GLU A 293 -15.28 -2.02 -14.83
N LEU A 294 -14.41 -2.94 -15.23
CA LEU A 294 -13.26 -3.40 -14.45
C LEU A 294 -12.03 -2.55 -14.71
N PHE A 295 -11.37 -2.15 -13.64
CA PHE A 295 -10.13 -1.38 -13.69
C PHE A 295 -9.06 -1.97 -12.78
N TYR A 296 -7.86 -2.10 -13.32
CA TYR A 296 -6.65 -2.33 -12.53
C TYR A 296 -5.96 -0.99 -12.30
N LYS A 297 -5.65 -0.69 -11.02
CA LYS A 297 -4.91 0.52 -10.66
C LYS A 297 -3.47 0.13 -10.32
N SER A 298 -2.53 0.85 -10.91
CA SER A 298 -1.09 0.67 -10.69
C SER A 298 -0.39 2.01 -10.52
N GLY A 299 0.81 1.99 -9.99
CA GLY A 299 1.63 3.19 -9.82
C GLY A 299 3.11 2.83 -9.77
N GLY A 300 3.93 3.85 -9.97
CA GLY A 300 5.38 3.74 -9.91
C GLY A 300 6.01 5.02 -9.38
N GLY A 301 7.13 4.87 -8.66
CA GLY A 301 7.94 5.99 -8.19
C GLY A 301 8.67 6.65 -9.35
N ILE A 302 8.63 7.98 -9.40
CA ILE A 302 9.39 8.80 -10.34
C ILE A 302 10.38 9.64 -9.55
N THR A 303 11.65 9.57 -9.94
CA THR A 303 12.77 10.35 -9.40
C THR A 303 13.46 11.08 -10.54
N CYS A 304 14.50 11.88 -10.24
CA CYS A 304 15.30 12.56 -11.26
C CYS A 304 15.94 11.59 -12.27
N ASP A 305 16.24 10.35 -11.84
CA ASP A 305 16.89 9.32 -12.68
C ASP A 305 15.90 8.42 -13.43
N SER A 306 14.59 8.70 -13.30
CA SER A 306 13.57 7.90 -13.99
C SER A 306 13.52 8.22 -15.48
N ASN A 307 13.38 7.17 -16.30
CA ASN A 307 13.14 7.26 -17.73
C ASN A 307 11.70 6.85 -18.05
N VAL A 308 11.09 7.50 -19.04
CA VAL A 308 9.73 7.21 -19.47
C VAL A 308 9.63 5.97 -20.37
N GLU A 309 10.75 5.54 -21.00
CA GLU A 309 10.85 4.37 -21.88
C GLU A 309 10.98 3.05 -21.14
#